data_2d1e2a1801714cd58ba55899f9fcd522
#
_entry.id   2d1e2a1801714cd58ba55899f9fcd522
#
_cell.length_a   1.000
_cell.length_b   1.000
_cell.length_c   1.000
_cell.angle_alpha   90.00
_cell.angle_beta   90.00
_cell.angle_gamma   90.00
#
_symmetry.space_group_name_H-M   'P 1'
#
loop_
_entity.id
_entity.type
_entity.pdbx_description
1 polymer ?
#
loop_
_entity_poly.entity_id
_entity_poly.type
_entity_poly.pdbx_seq_one_letter_code
_entity_poly.pdbx_strand_id
1 'polypeptide(L)'
;MNGHDNPRVVGQVKEVTSLANPLIKDIKALSLKKFRDQQNAFMAEGLKLVIDALDAGWTIRTLVFAKTAKDNPAVQKAAARTVAAGALVLEASEKVLSAITRRDNPQMVVGVFEQRFMPLERIRPEGRDVWVALDRVRDPGNLGTVIRTADAVGAKGVILIGET
;
A
#
# COMPACT_ATOMS: atom_id res chain seq x y z
N MET A 1 36.56 -0.07 -15.98
CA MET A 1 36.01 0.31 -14.66
C MET A 1 35.13 1.52 -14.87
N ASN A 2 33.85 1.34 -15.14
CA ASN A 2 32.88 2.42 -15.19
C ASN A 2 31.78 2.07 -14.20
N GLY A 3 31.92 2.63 -12.98
CA GLY A 3 30.88 2.60 -11.98
C GLY A 3 29.71 3.46 -12.46
N HIS A 4 28.60 2.86 -12.81
CA HIS A 4 27.34 3.57 -12.97
C HIS A 4 26.89 3.96 -11.56
N ASP A 5 27.25 5.16 -11.16
CA ASP A 5 26.69 5.85 -10.01
C ASP A 5 25.22 6.16 -10.34
N ASN A 6 24.33 5.25 -9.97
CA ASN A 6 22.89 5.46 -10.11
C ASN A 6 22.52 6.54 -9.09
N PRO A 7 22.05 7.73 -9.49
CA PRO A 7 21.76 8.79 -8.56
C PRO A 7 20.71 8.24 -7.56
N ARG A 8 21.08 8.20 -6.26
CA ARG A 8 20.14 7.83 -5.19
C ARG A 8 18.95 8.76 -5.32
N VAL A 9 17.80 8.19 -5.67
CA VAL A 9 16.55 8.95 -5.68
C VAL A 9 16.29 9.38 -4.24
N VAL A 10 16.50 10.65 -3.97
CA VAL A 10 16.27 11.25 -2.65
C VAL A 10 14.76 11.41 -2.52
N GLY A 11 14.17 10.77 -1.53
CA GLY A 11 12.76 10.94 -1.23
C GLY A 11 12.45 12.42 -0.92
N GLN A 12 11.25 12.86 -1.27
CA GLN A 12 10.85 14.26 -1.15
C GLN A 12 9.64 14.39 -0.22
N VAL A 13 9.59 15.49 0.53
CA VAL A 13 8.41 15.90 1.29
C VAL A 13 7.78 17.12 0.60
N LYS A 14 6.48 17.05 0.30
CA LYS A 14 5.73 18.12 -0.37
C LYS A 14 4.43 18.41 0.37
N GLU A 15 4.04 19.66 0.47
CA GLU A 15 2.70 20.05 0.92
C GLU A 15 1.72 20.03 -0.26
N VAL A 16 0.53 19.45 -0.05
CA VAL A 16 -0.52 19.38 -1.07
C VAL A 16 -1.88 19.75 -0.48
N THR A 17 -2.44 20.82 -1.02
CA THR A 17 -3.76 21.35 -0.59
C THR A 17 -4.82 21.26 -1.69
N SER A 18 -4.40 21.07 -2.94
CA SER A 18 -5.28 21.08 -4.11
C SER A 18 -5.70 19.68 -4.54
N LEU A 19 -7.01 19.47 -4.70
CA LEU A 19 -7.58 18.26 -5.29
C LEU A 19 -7.27 18.10 -6.79
N ALA A 20 -6.89 19.21 -7.45
CA ALA A 20 -6.50 19.19 -8.86
C ALA A 20 -5.07 18.69 -9.10
N ASN A 21 -4.29 18.52 -8.03
CA ASN A 21 -2.93 18.01 -8.13
C ASN A 21 -2.92 16.63 -8.80
N PRO A 22 -2.09 16.41 -9.84
CA PRO A 22 -2.02 15.14 -10.57
C PRO A 22 -1.74 13.95 -9.65
N LEU A 23 -0.83 14.07 -8.69
CA LEU A 23 -0.52 13.00 -7.73
C LEU A 23 -1.75 12.58 -6.90
N ILE A 24 -2.58 13.54 -6.50
CA ILE A 24 -3.81 13.26 -5.76
C ILE A 24 -4.84 12.56 -6.64
N LYS A 25 -4.94 12.95 -7.91
CA LYS A 25 -5.81 12.27 -8.88
C LYS A 25 -5.39 10.82 -9.09
N ASP A 26 -4.09 10.58 -9.25
CA ASP A 26 -3.53 9.24 -9.44
C ASP A 26 -3.76 8.34 -8.21
N ILE A 27 -3.51 8.87 -7.00
CA ILE A 27 -3.78 8.13 -5.75
C ILE A 27 -5.28 7.82 -5.62
N LYS A 28 -6.14 8.80 -5.86
CA LYS A 28 -7.60 8.61 -5.83
C LYS A 28 -8.09 7.55 -6.81
N ALA A 29 -7.46 7.45 -7.99
CA ALA A 29 -7.80 6.48 -9.02
C ALA A 29 -7.57 5.02 -8.54
N LEU A 30 -6.64 4.79 -7.60
CA LEU A 30 -6.37 3.46 -7.04
C LEU A 30 -7.56 2.82 -6.30
N SER A 31 -8.63 3.58 -6.03
CA SER A 31 -9.89 3.01 -5.55
C SER A 31 -10.53 2.04 -6.55
N LEU A 32 -10.20 2.17 -7.84
CA LEU A 32 -10.71 1.32 -8.91
C LEU A 32 -9.66 0.26 -9.31
N LYS A 33 -10.10 -1.00 -9.43
CA LYS A 33 -9.24 -2.14 -9.80
C LYS A 33 -8.40 -1.86 -11.06
N LYS A 34 -9.02 -1.33 -12.11
CA LYS A 34 -8.34 -1.00 -13.37
C LYS A 34 -7.06 -0.18 -13.16
N PHE A 35 -7.12 0.84 -12.30
CA PHE A 35 -5.96 1.70 -12.06
C PHE A 35 -4.94 1.06 -11.12
N ARG A 36 -5.39 0.21 -10.18
CA ARG A 36 -4.45 -0.59 -9.38
C ARG A 36 -3.62 -1.52 -10.25
N ASP A 37 -4.27 -2.19 -11.20
CA ASP A 37 -3.59 -3.10 -12.14
C ASP A 37 -2.65 -2.33 -13.08
N GLN A 38 -3.11 -1.19 -13.62
CA GLN A 38 -2.29 -0.35 -14.50
C GLN A 38 -1.05 0.23 -13.80
N GLN A 39 -1.22 0.66 -12.56
CA GLN A 39 -0.14 1.27 -11.80
C GLN A 39 0.67 0.25 -10.99
N ASN A 40 0.23 -1.01 -10.94
CA ASN A 40 0.78 -2.04 -10.05
C ASN A 40 0.91 -1.53 -8.61
N ALA A 41 -0.14 -0.87 -8.09
CA ALA A 41 -0.14 -0.22 -6.78
C ALA A 41 -1.50 -0.32 -6.09
N PHE A 42 -1.50 -0.19 -4.77
CA PHE A 42 -2.71 -0.13 -3.96
C PHE A 42 -2.57 0.84 -2.78
N MET A 43 -3.69 1.23 -2.19
CA MET A 43 -3.73 2.07 -0.99
C MET A 43 -3.92 1.24 0.26
N ALA A 44 -3.16 1.59 1.30
CA ALA A 44 -3.35 1.14 2.67
C ALA A 44 -3.77 2.35 3.53
N GLU A 45 -4.97 2.30 4.10
CA GLU A 45 -5.54 3.38 4.90
C GLU A 45 -5.35 3.12 6.40
N GLY A 46 -4.72 4.05 7.08
CA GLY A 46 -4.46 4.03 8.51
C GLY A 46 -3.00 3.80 8.87
N LEU A 47 -2.55 4.51 9.91
CA LEU A 47 -1.14 4.51 10.33
C LEU A 47 -0.63 3.12 10.70
N LYS A 48 -1.44 2.33 11.44
CA LYS A 48 -1.06 0.97 11.83
C LYS A 48 -0.77 0.11 10.61
N LEU A 49 -1.68 0.11 9.63
CA LEU A 49 -1.55 -0.71 8.43
C LEU A 49 -0.32 -0.29 7.60
N VAL A 50 -0.05 1.02 7.53
CA VAL A 50 1.15 1.54 6.86
C VAL A 50 2.43 1.07 7.56
N ILE A 51 2.47 1.13 8.89
CA ILE A 51 3.63 0.66 9.67
C ILE A 51 3.82 -0.85 9.49
N ASP A 52 2.76 -1.64 9.61
CA ASP A 52 2.81 -3.10 9.43
C ASP A 52 3.34 -3.47 8.03
N ALA A 53 2.90 -2.75 6.98
CA ALA A 53 3.39 -2.96 5.62
C ALA A 53 4.88 -2.60 5.47
N LEU A 54 5.31 -1.48 6.07
CA LEU A 54 6.72 -1.09 6.08
C LEU A 54 7.59 -2.12 6.84
N ASP A 55 7.10 -2.64 7.96
CA ASP A 55 7.80 -3.65 8.76
C ASP A 55 7.89 -4.99 8.02
N ALA A 56 6.89 -5.34 7.25
CA ALA A 56 6.88 -6.50 6.36
C ALA A 56 7.71 -6.29 5.07
N GLY A 57 8.40 -5.17 4.94
CA GLY A 57 9.28 -4.88 3.79
C GLY A 57 8.54 -4.60 2.48
N TRP A 58 7.30 -4.14 2.52
CA TRP A 58 6.57 -3.70 1.33
C TRP A 58 7.18 -2.42 0.76
N THR A 59 7.25 -2.34 -0.55
CA THR A 59 7.76 -1.15 -1.25
C THR A 59 6.72 -0.04 -1.23
N ILE A 60 7.00 1.02 -0.47
CA ILE A 60 6.17 2.22 -0.45
C ILE A 60 6.56 3.15 -1.60
N ARG A 61 5.55 3.74 -2.29
CA ARG A 61 5.74 4.77 -3.33
C ARG A 61 5.42 6.16 -2.81
N THR A 62 4.37 6.25 -1.98
CA THR A 62 3.92 7.53 -1.45
C THR A 62 3.31 7.34 -0.07
N LEU A 63 3.67 8.19 0.86
CA LEU A 63 2.99 8.36 2.12
C LEU A 63 2.23 9.69 2.08
N VAL A 64 0.94 9.67 2.40
CA VAL A 64 0.12 10.87 2.58
C VAL A 64 -0.32 10.93 4.03
N PHE A 65 -0.11 12.06 4.70
CA PHE A 65 -0.60 12.25 6.06
C PHE A 65 -1.26 13.61 6.23
N ALA A 66 -2.21 13.69 7.17
CA ALA A 66 -2.89 14.93 7.51
C ALA A 66 -1.91 15.92 8.16
N LYS A 67 -2.00 17.20 7.81
CA LYS A 67 -1.23 18.26 8.45
C LYS A 67 -1.39 18.27 9.99
N THR A 68 -2.56 17.93 10.48
CA THR A 68 -2.88 17.80 11.93
C THR A 68 -2.17 16.61 12.60
N ALA A 69 -1.67 15.64 11.85
CA ALA A 69 -0.90 14.50 12.37
C ALA A 69 0.62 14.69 12.29
N LYS A 70 1.09 15.85 11.85
CA LYS A 70 2.51 16.15 11.63
C LYS A 70 3.40 15.90 12.86
N ASP A 71 2.90 16.24 14.04
CA ASP A 71 3.65 16.12 15.29
C ASP A 71 3.54 14.73 15.95
N ASN A 72 2.81 13.79 15.31
CA ASN A 72 2.72 12.42 15.81
C ASN A 72 4.04 11.68 15.55
N PRO A 73 4.74 11.18 16.60
CA PRO A 73 6.05 10.53 16.44
C PRO A 73 6.03 9.31 15.51
N ALA A 74 4.93 8.55 15.49
CA ALA A 74 4.80 7.37 14.61
C ALA A 74 4.61 7.78 13.15
N VAL A 75 3.91 8.90 12.88
CA VAL A 75 3.80 9.48 11.54
C VAL A 75 5.15 9.99 11.07
N GLN A 76 5.91 10.70 11.92
CA GLN A 76 7.25 11.19 11.60
C GLN A 76 8.20 10.03 11.29
N LYS A 77 8.15 8.94 12.07
CA LYS A 77 8.92 7.73 11.82
C LYS A 77 8.57 7.08 10.48
N ALA A 78 7.29 6.95 10.16
CA ALA A 78 6.84 6.42 8.87
C ALA A 78 7.28 7.32 7.71
N ALA A 79 7.18 8.65 7.85
CA ALA A 79 7.65 9.61 6.86
C ALA A 79 9.17 9.53 6.64
N ALA A 80 9.97 9.45 7.70
CA ALA A 80 11.41 9.30 7.60
C ALA A 80 11.81 8.00 6.88
N ARG A 81 11.13 6.87 7.18
CA ARG A 81 11.34 5.59 6.48
C ARG A 81 10.98 5.68 5.00
N THR A 82 9.89 6.37 4.68
CA THR A 82 9.45 6.59 3.30
C THR A 82 10.48 7.41 2.51
N VAL A 83 10.98 8.50 3.08
CA VAL A 83 12.04 9.32 2.47
C VAL A 83 13.33 8.51 2.30
N ALA A 84 13.72 7.73 3.30
CA ALA A 84 14.91 6.88 3.24
C ALA A 84 14.80 5.80 2.16
N ALA A 85 13.59 5.33 1.85
CA ALA A 85 13.31 4.42 0.74
C ALA A 85 13.30 5.12 -0.65
N GLY A 86 13.56 6.43 -0.72
CA GLY A 86 13.51 7.21 -1.96
C GLY A 86 12.10 7.56 -2.42
N ALA A 87 11.09 7.34 -1.59
CA ALA A 87 9.68 7.54 -1.92
C ALA A 87 9.17 8.93 -1.54
N LEU A 88 7.97 9.27 -2.00
CA LEU A 88 7.36 10.57 -1.83
C LEU A 88 6.55 10.65 -0.53
N VAL A 89 6.69 11.76 0.19
CA VAL A 89 5.86 12.08 1.35
C VAL A 89 5.04 13.34 1.05
N LEU A 90 3.72 13.24 1.25
CA LEU A 90 2.77 14.34 1.05
C LEU A 90 2.13 14.73 2.37
N GLU A 91 2.36 15.97 2.81
CA GLU A 91 1.59 16.60 3.86
C GLU A 91 0.32 17.19 3.24
N ALA A 92 -0.85 16.69 3.62
CA ALA A 92 -2.12 16.99 2.97
C ALA A 92 -3.13 17.62 3.91
N SER A 93 -4.05 18.42 3.35
CA SER A 93 -5.23 18.87 4.09
C SER A 93 -6.22 17.71 4.31
N GLU A 94 -7.06 17.82 5.34
CA GLU A 94 -8.12 16.83 5.60
C GLU A 94 -9.07 16.67 4.40
N LYS A 95 -9.36 17.77 3.69
CA LYS A 95 -10.15 17.75 2.46
C LYS A 95 -9.53 16.84 1.38
N VAL A 96 -8.21 16.86 1.25
CA VAL A 96 -7.50 15.99 0.31
C VAL A 96 -7.59 14.53 0.75
N LEU A 97 -7.39 14.24 2.04
CA LEU A 97 -7.51 12.88 2.56
C LEU A 97 -8.93 12.33 2.43
N SER A 98 -9.98 13.10 2.76
CA SER A 98 -11.37 12.71 2.53
C SER A 98 -11.63 12.35 1.06
N ALA A 99 -11.08 13.13 0.14
CA ALA A 99 -11.25 12.86 -1.29
C ALA A 99 -10.49 11.61 -1.77
N ILE A 100 -9.35 11.28 -1.18
CA ILE A 100 -8.58 10.07 -1.49
C ILE A 100 -9.31 8.83 -0.96
N THR A 101 -9.71 8.84 0.32
CA THR A 101 -10.31 7.70 1.01
C THR A 101 -11.80 7.53 0.72
N ARG A 102 -12.44 8.57 0.16
CA ARG A 102 -13.89 8.64 -0.07
C ARG A 102 -14.70 8.45 1.22
N ARG A 103 -14.20 8.99 2.33
CA ARG A 103 -14.84 8.92 3.65
C ARG A 103 -15.01 10.31 4.23
N ASP A 104 -16.11 10.51 4.94
CA ASP A 104 -16.38 11.74 5.67
C ASP A 104 -15.44 11.87 6.89
N ASN A 105 -15.08 10.74 7.49
CA ASN A 105 -14.09 10.68 8.56
C ASN A 105 -12.85 9.86 8.09
N PRO A 106 -11.91 10.51 7.38
CA PRO A 106 -10.77 9.84 6.78
C PRO A 106 -9.75 9.42 7.83
N GLN A 107 -9.00 8.37 7.52
CA GLN A 107 -7.81 8.06 8.27
C GLN A 107 -6.75 9.14 8.05
N MET A 108 -6.01 9.48 9.12
CA MET A 108 -5.01 10.55 9.12
C MET A 108 -3.78 10.22 8.25
N VAL A 109 -3.62 8.97 7.86
CA VAL A 109 -2.47 8.48 7.08
C VAL A 109 -2.93 7.47 6.03
N VAL A 110 -2.39 7.61 4.83
CA VAL A 110 -2.58 6.69 3.69
C VAL A 110 -1.21 6.36 3.09
N GLY A 111 -0.92 5.09 2.90
CA GLY A 111 0.25 4.62 2.16
C GLY A 111 -0.13 4.09 0.78
N VAL A 112 0.64 4.43 -0.24
CA VAL A 112 0.58 3.80 -1.57
C VAL A 112 1.74 2.84 -1.69
N PHE A 113 1.43 1.57 -1.90
CA PHE A 113 2.41 0.49 -1.97
C PHE A 113 2.36 -0.21 -3.33
N GLU A 114 3.46 -0.84 -3.71
CA GLU A 114 3.49 -1.72 -4.87
C GLU A 114 2.72 -3.01 -4.60
N GLN A 115 1.96 -3.48 -5.59
CA GLN A 115 1.38 -4.82 -5.53
C GLN A 115 2.47 -5.87 -5.64
N ARG A 116 2.37 -6.92 -4.84
CA ARG A 116 3.28 -8.08 -4.88
C ARG A 116 2.46 -9.35 -4.94
N PHE A 117 2.43 -9.94 -6.11
CA PHE A 117 1.90 -11.28 -6.30
C PHE A 117 3.04 -12.22 -6.66
N MET A 118 3.04 -13.40 -6.05
CA MET A 118 3.99 -14.45 -6.41
C MET A 118 3.53 -15.10 -7.72
N PRO A 119 4.36 -15.15 -8.78
CA PRO A 119 4.03 -15.89 -9.98
C PRO A 119 3.79 -17.36 -9.68
N LEU A 120 2.74 -17.95 -10.26
CA LEU A 120 2.38 -19.37 -10.03
C LEU A 120 3.52 -20.32 -10.37
N GLU A 121 4.33 -19.98 -11.36
CA GLU A 121 5.47 -20.75 -11.81
C GLU A 121 6.58 -20.86 -10.76
N ARG A 122 6.57 -20.00 -9.76
CA ARG A 122 7.51 -20.01 -8.62
C ARG A 122 7.00 -20.82 -7.44
N ILE A 123 5.73 -21.22 -7.45
CA ILE A 123 5.16 -22.03 -6.38
C ILE A 123 5.70 -23.46 -6.49
N ARG A 124 6.26 -23.96 -5.39
CA ARG A 124 6.74 -25.32 -5.25
C ARG A 124 6.14 -25.90 -3.98
N PRO A 125 4.97 -26.56 -4.09
CA PRO A 125 4.38 -27.26 -2.96
C PRO A 125 5.30 -28.40 -2.52
N GLU A 126 5.57 -28.46 -1.23
CA GLU A 126 6.44 -29.50 -0.65
C GLU A 126 5.73 -30.21 0.52
N GLY A 127 5.90 -31.54 0.59
CA GLY A 127 5.45 -32.32 1.72
C GLY A 127 3.97 -32.16 2.04
N ARG A 128 3.67 -31.62 3.23
CA ARG A 128 2.30 -31.42 3.74
C ARG A 128 1.87 -29.95 3.68
N ASP A 129 2.41 -29.16 2.78
CA ASP A 129 2.05 -27.77 2.61
C ASP A 129 0.54 -27.61 2.31
N VAL A 130 -0.09 -26.71 3.05
CA VAL A 130 -1.51 -26.36 2.82
C VAL A 130 -1.57 -25.08 2.02
N TRP A 131 -2.29 -25.11 0.92
CA TRP A 131 -2.58 -23.96 0.07
C TRP A 131 -4.10 -23.77 -0.02
N VAL A 132 -4.55 -22.52 0.00
CA VAL A 132 -5.98 -22.20 -0.11
C VAL A 132 -6.23 -21.57 -1.47
N ALA A 133 -7.12 -22.17 -2.26
CA ALA A 133 -7.54 -21.61 -3.54
C ALA A 133 -8.93 -20.97 -3.41
N LEU A 134 -9.08 -19.71 -3.80
CA LEU A 134 -10.32 -18.96 -3.73
C LEU A 134 -10.78 -18.61 -5.14
N ASP A 135 -11.92 -19.15 -5.56
CA ASP A 135 -12.50 -18.87 -6.88
C ASP A 135 -13.64 -17.87 -6.74
N ARG A 136 -13.47 -16.71 -7.36
CA ARG A 136 -14.46 -15.63 -7.48
C ARG A 136 -15.05 -15.14 -6.15
N VAL A 137 -14.22 -15.04 -5.14
CA VAL A 137 -14.60 -14.41 -3.86
C VAL A 137 -14.59 -12.90 -4.02
N ARG A 138 -15.76 -12.29 -4.18
CA ARG A 138 -15.92 -10.88 -4.48
C ARG A 138 -16.03 -9.96 -3.26
N ASP A 139 -16.49 -10.50 -2.15
CA ASP A 139 -16.62 -9.74 -0.90
C ASP A 139 -15.26 -9.56 -0.22
N PRO A 140 -14.77 -8.33 -0.06
CA PRO A 140 -13.45 -8.07 0.54
C PRO A 140 -13.38 -8.44 2.03
N GLY A 141 -14.50 -8.43 2.73
CA GLY A 141 -14.58 -8.84 4.13
C GLY A 141 -14.36 -10.34 4.27
N ASN A 142 -15.05 -11.15 3.44
CA ASN A 142 -14.88 -12.60 3.39
C ASN A 142 -13.47 -12.96 2.94
N LEU A 143 -12.96 -12.33 1.90
CA LEU A 143 -11.59 -12.53 1.42
C LEU A 143 -10.57 -12.27 2.54
N GLY A 144 -10.66 -11.14 3.21
CA GLY A 144 -9.77 -10.81 4.33
C GLY A 144 -9.88 -11.80 5.50
N THR A 145 -11.08 -12.31 5.78
CA THR A 145 -11.28 -13.32 6.83
C THR A 145 -10.61 -14.64 6.47
N VAL A 146 -10.76 -15.10 5.23
CA VAL A 146 -10.12 -16.34 4.77
C VAL A 146 -8.59 -16.20 4.78
N ILE A 147 -8.04 -15.06 4.31
CA ILE A 147 -6.59 -14.81 4.31
C ILE A 147 -6.05 -14.84 5.76
N ARG A 148 -6.70 -14.17 6.70
CA ARG A 148 -6.28 -14.20 8.12
C ARG A 148 -6.37 -15.60 8.73
N THR A 149 -7.40 -16.37 8.39
CA THR A 149 -7.53 -17.75 8.86
C THR A 149 -6.46 -18.64 8.26
N ALA A 150 -6.17 -18.50 6.96
CA ALA A 150 -5.11 -19.24 6.28
C ALA A 150 -3.74 -18.98 6.93
N ASP A 151 -3.44 -17.71 7.23
CA ASP A 151 -2.23 -17.31 7.95
C ASP A 151 -2.16 -17.93 9.35
N ALA A 152 -3.24 -17.86 10.11
CA ALA A 152 -3.31 -18.39 11.48
C ALA A 152 -3.11 -19.91 11.57
N VAL A 153 -3.50 -20.68 10.55
CA VAL A 153 -3.27 -22.12 10.49
C VAL A 153 -1.96 -22.50 9.78
N GLY A 154 -1.15 -21.53 9.42
CA GLY A 154 0.15 -21.75 8.79
C GLY A 154 0.07 -22.20 7.33
N ALA A 155 -0.99 -21.84 6.60
CA ALA A 155 -1.04 -22.08 5.17
C ALA A 155 0.12 -21.34 4.45
N LYS A 156 0.70 -21.97 3.45
CA LYS A 156 1.84 -21.44 2.70
C LYS A 156 1.46 -20.31 1.76
N GLY A 157 0.20 -20.27 1.35
CA GLY A 157 -0.29 -19.19 0.53
C GLY A 157 -1.77 -19.32 0.17
N VAL A 158 -2.26 -18.24 -0.44
CA VAL A 158 -3.62 -18.14 -0.97
C VAL A 158 -3.53 -17.88 -2.46
N ILE A 159 -4.22 -18.69 -3.25
CA ILE A 159 -4.31 -18.58 -4.70
C ILE A 159 -5.66 -17.95 -5.03
N LEU A 160 -5.63 -16.79 -5.69
CA LEU A 160 -6.83 -16.09 -6.11
C LEU A 160 -7.15 -16.47 -7.57
N ILE A 161 -8.37 -16.95 -7.82
CA ILE A 161 -8.82 -17.44 -9.12
C ILE A 161 -9.97 -16.58 -9.62
N GLY A 162 -9.96 -16.26 -10.90
CA GLY A 162 -10.99 -15.46 -11.53
C GLY A 162 -10.98 -14.00 -11.06
N GLU A 163 -12.17 -13.43 -10.91
CA GLU A 163 -12.37 -12.07 -10.42
C GLU A 163 -12.47 -12.03 -8.88
N THR A 164 -11.40 -12.43 -8.22
CA THR A 164 -11.29 -12.36 -6.76
C THR A 164 -10.58 -11.10 -6.35
#